data_f7c71e40d11af08d8f881e4ff2233255
#
_entry.id   f7c71e40d11af08d8f881e4ff2233255
#
_cell.length_a   1.000
_cell.length_b   1.000
_cell.length_c   1.000
_cell.angle_alpha   90.00
_cell.angle_beta   90.00
_cell.angle_gamma   90.00
#
_symmetry.space_group_name_H-M   'P 1'
#
loop_
_entity.id
_entity.type
_entity.pdbx_description
1 polymer ?
#
loop_
_entity_poly.entity_id
_entity_poly.type
_entity_poly.pdbx_seq_one_letter_code
_entity_poly.pdbx_strand_id
1 'polypeptide(L)'
;ASKGSDISMVVAHAFREMAKASDIAIQNGGGVRTDIAKGDFTMGDAYKLLPFANTLVEMDMTGAEIKVVLEEALDYALQPDGSDGAYPYAAGLRWHVDTSKPAGSRLSNMEFKGRNDSSWSALDSSSTYRIVTNNYIASGRDGYLSFKSVKNDGRYTDTYLDYAQSFVDYVLERGSIGKLPDSEYS
;
A
#
# COMPACT_ATOMS: atom_id res chain seq x y z
N ALA A 1 -10.53 16.57 7.06
CA ALA A 1 -9.50 15.79 6.40
C ALA A 1 -10.19 14.96 5.32
N SER A 2 -9.77 15.10 4.06
CA SER A 2 -10.24 14.21 3.01
C SER A 2 -9.72 12.81 3.31
N LYS A 3 -10.61 11.85 3.51
CA LYS A 3 -10.24 10.44 3.55
C LYS A 3 -9.62 10.07 2.19
N GLY A 4 -8.63 9.21 2.20
CA GLY A 4 -8.02 8.71 0.98
C GLY A 4 -9.02 7.97 0.09
N SER A 5 -8.58 7.60 -1.11
CA SER A 5 -9.40 6.84 -2.06
C SER A 5 -9.85 5.51 -1.48
N ASP A 6 -11.16 5.29 -1.38
CA ASP A 6 -11.73 4.05 -0.88
C ASP A 6 -11.24 2.83 -1.68
N ILE A 7 -11.17 2.96 -3.01
CA ILE A 7 -10.73 1.86 -3.87
C ILE A 7 -9.23 1.54 -3.70
N SER A 8 -8.39 2.54 -3.50
CA SER A 8 -6.95 2.31 -3.26
C SER A 8 -6.71 1.55 -1.94
N MET A 9 -7.51 1.83 -0.91
CA MET A 9 -7.48 1.08 0.34
C MET A 9 -7.92 -0.38 0.14
N VAL A 10 -9.00 -0.62 -0.61
CA VAL A 10 -9.46 -1.97 -0.93
C VAL A 10 -8.40 -2.75 -1.72
N VAL A 11 -7.72 -2.10 -2.68
CA VAL A 11 -6.62 -2.72 -3.44
C VAL A 11 -5.45 -3.10 -2.52
N ALA A 12 -5.05 -2.24 -1.59
CA ALA A 12 -4.01 -2.55 -0.61
C ALA A 12 -4.39 -3.77 0.26
N HIS A 13 -5.65 -3.84 0.72
CA HIS A 13 -6.16 -4.99 1.46
C HIS A 13 -6.16 -6.26 0.60
N ALA A 14 -6.55 -6.18 -0.66
CA ALA A 14 -6.50 -7.32 -1.58
C ALA A 14 -5.09 -7.87 -1.71
N PHE A 15 -4.09 -7.02 -1.88
CA PHE A 15 -2.69 -7.45 -2.01
C PHE A 15 -2.18 -8.11 -0.73
N ARG A 16 -2.52 -7.56 0.44
CA ARG A 16 -2.18 -8.18 1.72
C ARG A 16 -2.78 -9.58 1.86
N GLU A 17 -4.05 -9.75 1.47
CA GLU A 17 -4.74 -11.05 1.54
C GLU A 17 -4.14 -12.08 0.58
N MET A 18 -3.78 -11.67 -0.63
CA MET A 18 -3.23 -12.58 -1.65
C MET A 18 -1.77 -12.93 -1.37
N ALA A 19 -0.97 -12.01 -0.88
CA ALA A 19 0.40 -12.25 -0.40
C ALA A 19 0.37 -12.70 1.07
N LYS A 20 -0.01 -13.95 1.32
CA LYS A 20 -0.35 -14.51 2.64
C LYS A 20 0.78 -14.44 3.68
N ALA A 21 2.02 -14.34 3.26
CA ALA A 21 3.18 -14.19 4.15
C ALA A 21 3.41 -12.74 4.61
N SER A 22 2.70 -11.76 4.03
CA SER A 22 2.92 -10.34 4.32
C SER A 22 2.13 -9.86 5.53
N ASP A 23 2.75 -8.99 6.32
CA ASP A 23 2.15 -8.32 7.47
C ASP A 23 1.40 -7.06 7.06
N ILE A 24 1.98 -6.30 6.14
CA ILE A 24 1.55 -4.98 5.69
C ILE A 24 1.56 -4.93 4.16
N ALA A 25 0.55 -4.32 3.55
CA ALA A 25 0.60 -3.93 2.15
C ALA A 25 0.76 -2.42 2.03
N ILE A 26 1.57 -1.97 1.07
CA ILE A 26 1.72 -0.56 0.69
C ILE A 26 1.47 -0.44 -0.80
N GLN A 27 0.62 0.51 -1.20
CA GLN A 27 0.21 0.76 -2.57
C GLN A 27 0.22 2.26 -2.85
N ASN A 28 0.76 2.67 -3.99
CA ASN A 28 0.68 4.05 -4.46
C ASN A 28 -0.66 4.33 -5.15
N GLY A 29 -1.20 5.51 -4.94
CA GLY A 29 -2.48 5.91 -5.53
C GLY A 29 -2.51 5.82 -7.05
N GLY A 30 -1.41 6.16 -7.72
CA GLY A 30 -1.27 6.11 -9.18
C GLY A 30 -1.33 4.71 -9.79
N GLY A 31 -1.18 3.66 -8.99
CA GLY A 31 -1.37 2.29 -9.42
C GLY A 31 -2.84 1.91 -9.65
N VAL A 32 -3.77 2.68 -9.08
CA VAL A 32 -5.22 2.47 -9.15
C VAL A 32 -5.83 3.55 -10.06
N ARG A 33 -6.39 3.16 -11.19
CA ARG A 33 -6.66 4.09 -12.31
C ARG A 33 -8.13 4.46 -12.51
N THR A 34 -9.05 3.81 -11.82
CA THR A 34 -10.49 4.08 -11.91
C THR A 34 -11.20 3.65 -10.63
N ASP A 35 -12.47 4.02 -10.51
CA ASP A 35 -13.37 3.51 -9.48
C ASP A 35 -14.10 2.25 -9.97
N ILE A 36 -14.67 1.50 -9.02
CA ILE A 36 -15.57 0.38 -9.30
C ILE A 36 -17.01 0.83 -9.06
N ALA A 37 -17.81 0.76 -10.10
CA ALA A 37 -19.25 1.02 -9.98
C ALA A 37 -19.95 -0.11 -9.20
N LYS A 38 -21.06 0.22 -8.55
CA LYS A 38 -21.92 -0.79 -7.93
C LYS A 38 -22.51 -1.72 -8.99
N GLY A 39 -22.42 -3.01 -8.76
CA GLY A 39 -22.93 -4.05 -9.67
C GLY A 39 -21.98 -5.23 -9.79
N ASP A 40 -22.13 -6.00 -10.83
CA ASP A 40 -21.28 -7.14 -11.11
C ASP A 40 -19.88 -6.66 -11.51
N PHE A 41 -18.86 -7.26 -10.90
CA PHE A 41 -17.45 -6.98 -11.17
C PHE A 41 -16.91 -7.98 -12.21
N THR A 42 -16.34 -7.46 -13.28
CA THR A 42 -15.82 -8.27 -14.39
C THR A 42 -14.29 -8.25 -14.45
N MET A 43 -13.71 -9.21 -15.18
CA MET A 43 -12.27 -9.21 -15.52
C MET A 43 -11.86 -7.89 -16.20
N GLY A 44 -12.71 -7.38 -17.09
CA GLY A 44 -12.47 -6.11 -17.76
C GLY A 44 -12.39 -4.93 -16.80
N ASP A 45 -13.18 -4.94 -15.72
CA ASP A 45 -13.13 -3.91 -14.69
C ASP A 45 -11.83 -3.99 -13.88
N ALA A 46 -11.36 -5.19 -13.58
CA ALA A 46 -10.06 -5.38 -12.92
C ALA A 46 -8.91 -4.80 -13.73
N TYR A 47 -8.86 -5.07 -15.04
CA TYR A 47 -7.81 -4.54 -15.91
C TYR A 47 -7.93 -3.05 -16.22
N LYS A 48 -9.11 -2.46 -16.10
CA LYS A 48 -9.28 -1.00 -16.14
C LYS A 48 -8.80 -0.35 -14.83
N LEU A 49 -9.09 -1.01 -13.70
CA LEU A 49 -8.67 -0.58 -12.38
C LEU A 49 -7.15 -0.62 -12.22
N LEU A 50 -6.54 -1.73 -12.62
CA LEU A 50 -5.14 -2.07 -12.47
C LEU A 50 -4.53 -2.43 -13.84
N PRO A 51 -4.30 -1.45 -14.73
CA PRO A 51 -3.97 -1.72 -16.14
C PRO A 51 -2.49 -2.05 -16.39
N PHE A 52 -1.66 -1.98 -15.35
CA PHE A 52 -0.21 -2.16 -15.50
C PHE A 52 0.19 -3.64 -15.39
N ALA A 53 1.19 -4.06 -16.15
CA ALA A 53 1.79 -5.38 -16.05
C ALA A 53 2.77 -5.46 -14.87
N ASN A 54 2.27 -5.22 -13.66
CA ASN A 54 3.03 -5.28 -12.42
C ASN A 54 2.87 -6.63 -11.72
N THR A 55 3.86 -7.01 -10.93
CA THR A 55 3.80 -8.13 -10.00
C THR A 55 3.75 -7.64 -8.56
N LEU A 56 3.24 -8.48 -7.67
CA LEU A 56 3.38 -8.29 -6.23
C LEU A 56 4.76 -8.74 -5.78
N VAL A 57 5.40 -7.94 -4.96
CA VAL A 57 6.73 -8.22 -4.41
C VAL A 57 6.70 -8.08 -2.89
N GLU A 58 7.54 -8.85 -2.22
CA GLU A 58 7.65 -8.84 -0.76
C GLU A 58 9.04 -8.35 -0.34
N MET A 59 9.09 -7.56 0.72
CA MET A 59 10.32 -7.02 1.30
C MET A 59 10.27 -7.09 2.82
N ASP A 60 11.40 -7.39 3.46
CA ASP A 60 11.55 -7.33 4.91
C ASP A 60 12.12 -5.98 5.32
N MET A 61 11.37 -5.22 6.12
CA MET A 61 11.73 -3.86 6.54
C MET A 61 11.45 -3.66 8.03
N THR A 62 12.30 -2.87 8.68
CA THR A 62 12.02 -2.42 10.05
C THR A 62 10.90 -1.36 10.06
N GLY A 63 10.25 -1.17 11.22
CA GLY A 63 9.27 -0.10 11.38
C GLY A 63 9.86 1.29 11.11
N ALA A 64 11.12 1.50 11.48
CA ALA A 64 11.84 2.75 11.16
C ALA A 64 12.01 2.95 9.65
N GLU A 65 12.40 1.93 8.90
CA GLU A 65 12.53 1.98 7.44
C GLU A 65 11.18 2.20 6.75
N ILE A 66 10.10 1.60 7.27
CA ILE A 66 8.74 1.82 6.77
C ILE A 66 8.35 3.29 6.92
N LYS A 67 8.62 3.89 8.08
CA LYS A 67 8.34 5.31 8.29
C LYS A 67 9.09 6.18 7.29
N VAL A 68 10.37 5.90 7.07
CA VAL A 68 11.21 6.67 6.13
C VAL A 68 10.64 6.60 4.72
N VAL A 69 10.32 5.42 4.20
CA VAL A 69 9.81 5.30 2.82
C VAL A 69 8.45 5.97 2.63
N LEU A 70 7.59 5.94 3.64
CA LEU A 70 6.29 6.64 3.58
C LEU A 70 6.45 8.16 3.63
N GLU A 71 7.39 8.68 4.43
CA GLU A 71 7.73 10.11 4.41
C GLU A 71 8.30 10.54 3.05
N GLU A 72 9.19 9.74 2.45
CA GLU A 72 9.72 9.98 1.10
C GLU A 72 8.62 10.05 0.05
N ALA A 73 7.66 9.12 0.09
CA ALA A 73 6.52 9.10 -0.83
C ALA A 73 5.60 10.31 -0.65
N LEU A 74 5.32 10.70 0.60
CA LEU A 74 4.54 11.91 0.91
C LEU A 74 5.26 13.17 0.46
N ASP A 75 6.56 13.27 0.70
CA ASP A 75 7.35 14.40 0.26
C ASP A 75 7.30 14.55 -1.25
N TYR A 76 7.44 13.46 -1.99
CA TYR A 76 7.31 13.46 -3.44
C TYR A 76 5.90 13.85 -3.89
N ALA A 77 4.86 13.29 -3.29
CA ALA A 77 3.47 13.58 -3.64
C ALA A 77 3.06 15.04 -3.40
N LEU A 78 3.63 15.67 -2.37
CA LEU A 78 3.27 17.03 -1.92
C LEU A 78 4.17 18.13 -2.48
N GLN A 79 5.15 17.79 -3.29
CA GLN A 79 5.97 18.80 -3.99
C GLN A 79 5.14 19.52 -5.06
N PRO A 80 5.46 20.79 -5.38
CA PRO A 80 4.76 21.53 -6.44
C PRO A 80 4.74 20.84 -7.80
N ASP A 81 5.83 20.16 -8.15
CA ASP A 81 5.98 19.35 -9.36
C ASP A 81 5.79 17.86 -9.11
N GLY A 82 5.27 17.49 -7.94
CA GLY A 82 5.02 16.13 -7.53
C GLY A 82 3.78 15.52 -8.19
N SER A 83 3.55 14.27 -7.89
CA SER A 83 2.37 13.53 -8.35
C SER A 83 1.60 12.97 -7.16
N ASP A 84 0.33 13.32 -7.06
CA ASP A 84 -0.60 12.71 -6.08
C ASP A 84 -0.75 11.20 -6.27
N GLY A 85 -0.38 10.68 -7.45
CA GLY A 85 -0.22 9.25 -7.70
C GLY A 85 0.82 8.57 -6.81
N ALA A 86 1.77 9.30 -6.23
CA ALA A 86 2.74 8.77 -5.26
C ALA A 86 2.17 8.58 -3.85
N TYR A 87 1.02 9.19 -3.54
CA TYR A 87 0.43 9.13 -2.20
C TYR A 87 0.22 7.69 -1.74
N PRO A 88 0.71 7.31 -0.52
CA PRO A 88 0.68 5.95 -0.05
C PRO A 88 -0.67 5.56 0.56
N TYR A 89 -1.10 4.34 0.28
CA TYR A 89 -2.21 3.64 0.91
C TYR A 89 -1.70 2.33 1.50
N ALA A 90 -2.25 1.89 2.63
CA ALA A 90 -1.77 0.69 3.29
C ALA A 90 -2.90 -0.19 3.84
N ALA A 91 -2.60 -1.48 3.99
CA ALA A 91 -3.38 -2.44 4.74
C ALA A 91 -2.54 -3.01 5.89
N GLY A 92 -3.12 -3.13 7.07
CA GLY A 92 -2.42 -3.53 8.29
C GLY A 92 -1.56 -2.45 8.93
N LEU A 93 -1.53 -1.26 8.35
CA LEU A 93 -0.80 -0.09 8.84
C LEU A 93 -1.68 1.14 8.65
N ARG A 94 -1.70 2.03 9.64
CA ARG A 94 -2.36 3.33 9.56
C ARG A 94 -1.52 4.41 10.25
N TRP A 95 -1.77 5.68 9.93
CA TRP A 95 -1.02 6.83 10.44
C TRP A 95 -1.82 8.12 10.35
N HIS A 96 -1.30 9.17 10.98
CA HIS A 96 -1.77 10.54 10.78
C HIS A 96 -0.76 11.32 9.93
N VAL A 97 -1.27 12.14 9.01
CA VAL A 97 -0.46 13.05 8.17
C VAL A 97 -0.75 14.49 8.58
N ASP A 98 0.29 15.25 8.86
CA ASP A 98 0.24 16.71 9.03
C ASP A 98 1.03 17.38 7.90
N THR A 99 0.31 17.86 6.89
CA THR A 99 0.92 18.50 5.71
C THR A 99 1.55 19.86 5.99
N SER A 100 1.30 20.45 7.17
CA SER A 100 1.94 21.70 7.59
C SER A 100 3.36 21.49 8.12
N LYS A 101 3.71 20.24 8.43
CA LYS A 101 5.06 19.87 8.89
C LYS A 101 6.06 19.83 7.74
N PRO A 102 7.35 20.04 8.03
CA PRO A 102 8.38 19.89 7.01
C PRO A 102 8.50 18.46 6.50
N ALA A 103 9.10 18.31 5.31
CA ALA A 103 9.46 17.04 4.72
C ALA A 103 10.18 16.11 5.72
N GLY A 104 9.83 14.83 5.72
CA GLY A 104 10.40 13.84 6.64
C GLY A 104 9.83 13.86 8.08
N SER A 105 8.86 14.73 8.37
CA SER A 105 8.28 14.86 9.70
C SER A 105 6.75 14.96 9.71
N ARG A 106 6.12 14.53 8.62
CA ARG A 106 4.67 14.65 8.42
C ARG A 106 3.86 13.51 9.05
N LEU A 107 4.49 12.34 9.23
CA LEU A 107 3.84 11.16 9.78
C LEU A 107 3.93 11.11 11.30
N SER A 108 2.80 10.79 11.93
CA SER A 108 2.69 10.53 13.36
C SER A 108 1.68 9.42 13.65
N ASN A 109 1.68 8.91 14.88
CA ASN A 109 0.73 7.89 15.36
C ASN A 109 0.63 6.70 14.39
N MET A 110 1.79 6.17 13.98
CA MET A 110 1.83 4.97 13.13
C MET A 110 1.45 3.75 13.97
N GLU A 111 0.43 3.02 13.51
CA GLU A 111 -0.09 1.84 14.18
C GLU A 111 -0.15 0.66 13.22
N PHE A 112 0.16 -0.51 13.74
CA PHE A 112 0.13 -1.79 13.06
C PHE A 112 -0.98 -2.68 13.62
N LYS A 113 -1.61 -3.47 12.75
CA LYS A 113 -2.58 -4.50 13.11
C LYS A 113 -2.24 -5.78 12.34
N GLY A 114 -1.73 -6.77 13.05
CA GLY A 114 -1.42 -8.09 12.50
C GLY A 114 -2.67 -8.82 12.02
N ARG A 115 -2.49 -9.87 11.24
CA ARG A 115 -3.61 -10.63 10.63
C ARG A 115 -4.56 -11.22 11.67
N ASN A 116 -4.03 -11.62 12.83
CA ASN A 116 -4.79 -12.25 13.91
C ASN A 116 -5.08 -11.30 15.07
N ASP A 117 -4.70 -10.02 14.93
CA ASP A 117 -4.92 -9.03 15.97
C ASP A 117 -6.33 -8.45 15.90
N SER A 118 -6.94 -8.24 17.05
CA SER A 118 -8.24 -7.59 17.18
C SER A 118 -8.14 -6.06 17.30
N SER A 119 -6.95 -5.54 17.61
CA SER A 119 -6.71 -4.12 17.87
C SER A 119 -5.44 -3.61 17.22
N TRP A 120 -5.39 -2.30 17.02
CA TRP A 120 -4.22 -1.58 16.57
C TRP A 120 -3.23 -1.37 17.72
N SER A 121 -1.94 -1.47 17.44
CA SER A 121 -0.85 -1.19 18.37
C SER A 121 0.19 -0.28 17.68
N ALA A 122 0.99 0.43 18.47
CA ALA A 122 2.04 1.27 17.89
C ALA A 122 3.00 0.44 17.03
N LEU A 123 3.36 0.97 15.85
CA LEU A 123 4.39 0.36 15.01
C LEU A 123 5.73 0.40 15.75
N ASP A 124 6.32 -0.78 15.97
CA ASP A 124 7.64 -0.88 16.60
C ASP A 124 8.74 -0.58 15.58
N SER A 125 9.50 0.48 15.83
CA SER A 125 10.58 0.93 14.94
C SER A 125 11.70 -0.09 14.74
N SER A 126 11.91 -0.98 15.70
CA SER A 126 12.98 -1.98 15.70
C SER A 126 12.55 -3.36 15.19
N SER A 127 11.26 -3.64 15.19
CA SER A 127 10.71 -4.91 14.69
C SER A 127 10.76 -4.95 13.17
N THR A 128 10.93 -6.16 12.61
CA THR A 128 10.88 -6.40 11.17
C THR A 128 9.48 -6.84 10.75
N TYR A 129 8.98 -6.23 9.69
CA TYR A 129 7.70 -6.52 9.07
C TYR A 129 7.89 -6.94 7.62
N ARG A 130 7.10 -7.91 7.17
CA ARG A 130 7.08 -8.29 5.76
C ARG A 130 6.06 -7.44 5.01
N ILE A 131 6.56 -6.65 4.06
CA ILE A 131 5.78 -5.71 3.25
C ILE A 131 5.49 -6.33 1.89
N VAL A 132 4.23 -6.29 1.45
CA VAL A 132 3.88 -6.52 0.05
C VAL A 132 3.58 -5.19 -0.64
N THR A 133 4.09 -5.04 -1.85
CA THR A 133 3.84 -3.88 -2.71
C THR A 133 3.94 -4.29 -4.18
N ASN A 134 3.75 -3.35 -5.11
CA ASN A 134 3.99 -3.61 -6.53
C ASN A 134 5.45 -3.38 -6.90
N ASN A 135 5.93 -4.08 -7.94
CA ASN A 135 7.33 -4.01 -8.39
C ASN A 135 7.73 -2.63 -8.92
N TYR A 136 6.78 -1.79 -9.33
CA TYR A 136 7.06 -0.44 -9.82
C TYR A 136 7.60 0.46 -8.70
N ILE A 137 6.87 0.64 -7.59
CA ILE A 137 7.36 1.44 -6.46
C ILE A 137 8.48 0.74 -5.70
N ALA A 138 8.52 -0.58 -5.67
CA ALA A 138 9.63 -1.35 -5.10
C ALA A 138 10.97 -1.07 -5.80
N SER A 139 10.97 -0.58 -7.03
CA SER A 139 12.16 -0.15 -7.75
C SER A 139 12.60 1.29 -7.43
N GLY A 140 11.93 1.97 -6.51
CA GLY A 140 12.23 3.35 -6.10
C GLY A 140 11.50 4.42 -6.91
N ARG A 141 10.51 4.05 -7.72
CA ARG A 141 9.66 4.99 -8.47
C ARG A 141 8.71 5.73 -7.52
N ASP A 142 8.14 6.84 -7.99
CA ASP A 142 7.18 7.68 -7.25
C ASP A 142 7.71 8.15 -5.88
N GLY A 143 9.02 8.34 -5.76
CA GLY A 143 9.64 8.81 -4.53
C GLY A 143 9.88 7.73 -3.46
N TYR A 144 9.56 6.45 -3.70
CA TYR A 144 9.79 5.34 -2.75
C TYR A 144 11.26 4.88 -2.75
N LEU A 145 12.19 5.79 -2.46
CA LEU A 145 13.63 5.57 -2.64
C LEU A 145 14.17 4.47 -1.73
N SER A 146 13.73 4.41 -0.48
CA SER A 146 14.17 3.38 0.48
C SER A 146 13.76 1.97 0.07
N PHE A 147 12.68 1.78 -0.68
CA PHE A 147 12.35 0.47 -1.24
C PHE A 147 13.44 -0.05 -2.18
N LYS A 148 14.01 0.84 -3.01
CA LYS A 148 15.14 0.47 -3.88
C LYS A 148 16.35 0.02 -3.07
N SER A 149 16.63 0.67 -1.95
CA SER A 149 17.73 0.30 -1.06
C SER A 149 17.52 -1.09 -0.47
N VAL A 150 16.32 -1.37 0.05
CA VAL A 150 15.95 -2.69 0.59
C VAL A 150 16.08 -3.80 -0.47
N LYS A 151 15.64 -3.50 -1.70
CA LYS A 151 15.80 -4.42 -2.83
C LYS A 151 17.28 -4.71 -3.13
N ASN A 152 18.11 -3.69 -3.15
CA ASN A 152 19.54 -3.83 -3.41
C ASN A 152 20.27 -4.59 -2.30
N ASP A 153 19.77 -4.53 -1.06
CA ASP A 153 20.28 -5.30 0.08
C ASP A 153 19.88 -6.80 0.02
N GLY A 154 19.12 -7.22 -0.98
CA GLY A 154 18.67 -8.61 -1.13
C GLY A 154 17.48 -9.00 -0.25
N ARG A 155 16.84 -8.06 0.43
CA ARG A 155 15.63 -8.28 1.26
C ARG A 155 14.34 -8.17 0.43
N TYR A 156 14.34 -8.77 -0.74
CA TYR A 156 13.32 -8.63 -1.77
C TYR A 156 13.03 -9.98 -2.41
N THR A 157 11.75 -10.27 -2.62
CA THR A 157 11.27 -11.45 -3.34
C THR A 157 10.14 -11.05 -4.28
N ASP A 158 10.29 -11.31 -5.58
CA ASP A 158 9.17 -11.22 -6.52
C ASP A 158 8.31 -12.48 -6.35
N THR A 159 7.03 -12.29 -6.07
CA THR A 159 6.08 -13.40 -5.92
C THR A 159 5.62 -13.94 -7.27
N TYR A 160 5.85 -13.18 -8.35
CA TYR A 160 5.29 -13.42 -9.69
C TYR A 160 3.75 -13.45 -9.75
N LEU A 161 3.07 -13.07 -8.67
CA LEU A 161 1.63 -12.86 -8.69
C LEU A 161 1.31 -11.61 -9.51
N ASP A 162 0.48 -11.77 -10.51
CA ASP A 162 0.00 -10.66 -11.33
C ASP A 162 -0.83 -9.69 -10.50
N TYR A 163 -0.60 -8.43 -10.67
CA TYR A 163 -1.20 -7.30 -9.96
C TYR A 163 -2.73 -7.25 -10.12
N ALA A 164 -3.24 -7.31 -11.35
CA ALA A 164 -4.69 -7.29 -11.61
C ALA A 164 -5.35 -8.64 -11.26
N GLN A 165 -4.70 -9.75 -11.60
CA GLN A 165 -5.21 -11.09 -11.28
C GLN A 165 -5.33 -11.31 -9.78
N SER A 166 -4.39 -10.81 -8.99
CA SER A 166 -4.47 -10.88 -7.53
C SER A 166 -5.71 -10.19 -6.98
N PHE A 167 -6.10 -9.05 -7.57
CA PHE A 167 -7.34 -8.37 -7.18
C PHE A 167 -8.59 -9.18 -7.59
N VAL A 168 -8.58 -9.78 -8.77
CA VAL A 168 -9.67 -10.69 -9.22
C VAL A 168 -9.82 -11.86 -8.26
N ASP A 169 -8.73 -12.52 -7.90
CA ASP A 169 -8.74 -13.67 -7.00
C ASP A 169 -9.29 -13.29 -5.62
N TYR A 170 -8.92 -12.11 -5.11
CA TYR A 170 -9.46 -11.55 -3.88
C TYR A 170 -10.98 -11.36 -3.94
N VAL A 171 -11.49 -10.77 -5.03
CA VAL A 171 -12.93 -10.57 -5.23
C VAL A 171 -13.67 -11.91 -5.29
N LEU A 172 -13.12 -12.89 -6.00
CA LEU A 172 -13.70 -14.24 -6.10
C LEU A 172 -13.76 -14.96 -4.74
N GLU A 173 -12.70 -14.86 -3.93
CA GLU A 173 -12.68 -15.47 -2.60
C GLU A 173 -13.70 -14.84 -1.65
N ARG A 174 -13.96 -13.55 -1.77
CA ARG A 174 -14.91 -12.83 -0.91
C ARG A 174 -16.35 -12.87 -1.40
N GLY A 175 -16.57 -13.10 -2.68
CA GLY A 175 -17.88 -13.05 -3.33
C GLY A 175 -18.43 -11.63 -3.52
N SER A 176 -18.06 -10.67 -2.66
CA SER A 176 -18.41 -9.26 -2.80
C SER A 176 -17.34 -8.39 -2.13
N ILE A 177 -17.18 -7.18 -2.65
CA ILE A 177 -16.31 -6.14 -2.07
C ILE A 177 -17.09 -4.85 -1.86
N GLY A 178 -16.64 -4.05 -0.93
CA GLY A 178 -17.22 -2.76 -0.62
C GLY A 178 -16.25 -1.88 0.13
N LYS A 179 -16.72 -0.70 0.51
CA LYS A 179 -15.96 0.22 1.33
C LYS A 179 -15.52 -0.42 2.64
N LEU A 180 -14.29 -0.21 3.04
CA LEU A 180 -13.77 -0.69 4.31
C LEU A 180 -14.36 0.10 5.49
N PRO A 181 -14.35 -0.48 6.71
CA PRO A 181 -14.68 0.26 7.92
C PRO A 181 -13.75 1.46 8.14
N ASP A 182 -14.27 2.53 8.74
CA ASP A 182 -13.49 3.75 9.00
C ASP A 182 -12.23 3.49 9.86
N SER A 183 -12.23 2.44 10.67
CA SER A 183 -11.07 2.03 11.49
C SER A 183 -9.86 1.53 10.68
N GLU A 184 -10.04 1.21 9.40
CA GLU A 184 -8.97 0.73 8.51
C GLU A 184 -8.30 1.88 7.73
N TYR A 185 -8.83 3.10 7.81
CA TYR A 185 -8.26 4.27 7.12
C TYR A 185 -7.22 5.00 7.96
N SER A 186 -6.24 5.56 7.30
CA SER A 186 -5.23 6.49 7.83
C SER A 186 -5.56 7.93 7.48
#